data_e5aa98ba4bd1772d8fc5933c7acd0a93
#
_entry.id   e5aa98ba4bd1772d8fc5933c7acd0a93
#
_cell.length_a   1.000
_cell.length_b   1.000
_cell.length_c   1.000
_cell.angle_alpha   90.00
_cell.angle_beta   90.00
_cell.angle_gamma   90.00
#
_symmetry.space_group_name_H-M   'P 1'
#
loop_
_entity.id
_entity.type
_entity.pdbx_description
1 polymer ?
#
loop_
_entity_poly.entity_id
_entity_poly.type
_entity_poly.pdbx_seq_one_letter_code
_entity_poly.pdbx_strand_id
1 'polypeptide(L)'
;MTLAELKTLIQNYTENSETTFVNTLDDFIKNAEERIFELIQFDYFRKNVTGTLTTGNTYLTAPTDYQTSFSLAVIDSGGDYHYLDKKHVTFMREYIEDPTDSTLRGLPLYYADFDKDLSTASNNGSTLIVSPVPDADYNVELHYLFKPNSLVTDTTGTWLSNNARNALLYGSLVEAYIFMKGENDLTQQYEQRFANEISRLKNLAEARGRRDEYRYDSLRSQVS
;
A
#
# COMPACT_ATOMS: atom_id res chain seq x y z
N MET A 1 7.98 -7.22 -17.81
CA MET A 1 7.32 -6.55 -18.94
C MET A 1 7.42 -5.04 -18.73
N THR A 2 7.98 -4.33 -19.68
CA THR A 2 8.13 -2.86 -19.67
C THR A 2 6.84 -2.17 -20.12
N LEU A 3 6.73 -0.86 -19.87
CA LEU A 3 5.61 -0.04 -20.36
C LEU A 3 5.49 -0.10 -21.88
N ALA A 4 6.63 0.02 -22.59
CA ALA A 4 6.65 0.01 -24.06
C ALA A 4 6.16 -1.33 -24.63
N GLU A 5 6.57 -2.45 -24.02
CA GLU A 5 6.11 -3.79 -24.41
C GLU A 5 4.60 -3.95 -24.20
N LEU A 6 4.06 -3.46 -23.07
CA LEU A 6 2.63 -3.53 -22.80
C LEU A 6 1.82 -2.69 -23.79
N LYS A 7 2.24 -1.45 -24.04
CA LYS A 7 1.60 -0.58 -25.05
C LYS A 7 1.56 -1.22 -26.43
N THR A 8 2.70 -1.78 -26.86
CA THR A 8 2.80 -2.50 -28.14
C THR A 8 1.86 -3.71 -28.19
N LEU A 9 1.77 -4.46 -27.09
CA LEU A 9 0.82 -5.59 -27.01
C LEU A 9 -0.63 -5.12 -27.12
N ILE A 10 -1.04 -4.09 -26.40
CA ILE A 10 -2.40 -3.55 -26.47
C ILE A 10 -2.72 -3.12 -27.89
N GLN A 11 -1.81 -2.37 -28.56
CA GLN A 11 -1.99 -1.95 -29.93
C GLN A 11 -2.12 -3.14 -30.90
N ASN A 12 -1.32 -4.19 -30.73
CA ASN A 12 -1.39 -5.39 -31.55
C ASN A 12 -2.71 -6.17 -31.36
N TYR A 13 -3.23 -6.23 -30.12
CA TYR A 13 -4.50 -6.91 -29.84
C TYR A 13 -5.72 -6.13 -30.34
N THR A 14 -5.61 -4.81 -30.37
CA THR A 14 -6.71 -3.92 -30.81
C THR A 14 -6.58 -3.51 -32.27
N GLU A 15 -5.46 -3.83 -32.93
CA GLU A 15 -5.12 -3.38 -34.29
C GLU A 15 -5.32 -1.87 -34.50
N ASN A 16 -5.10 -1.09 -33.42
CA ASN A 16 -5.36 0.34 -33.41
C ASN A 16 -4.07 1.14 -33.12
N SER A 17 -3.73 2.03 -34.05
CA SER A 17 -2.58 2.93 -33.96
C SER A 17 -2.98 4.40 -34.06
N GLU A 18 -4.27 4.74 -33.88
CA GLU A 18 -4.72 6.11 -33.91
C GLU A 18 -4.10 6.92 -32.77
N THR A 19 -3.72 8.15 -33.05
CA THR A 19 -3.03 9.02 -32.08
C THR A 19 -3.84 9.22 -30.80
N THR A 20 -5.14 9.38 -30.89
CA THR A 20 -6.04 9.52 -29.73
C THR A 20 -6.02 8.28 -28.85
N PHE A 21 -6.07 7.09 -29.46
CA PHE A 21 -5.99 5.82 -28.74
C PHE A 21 -4.62 5.64 -28.08
N VAL A 22 -3.54 5.89 -28.81
CA VAL A 22 -2.17 5.74 -28.29
C VAL A 22 -1.90 6.67 -27.10
N ASN A 23 -2.43 7.89 -27.12
CA ASN A 23 -2.27 8.85 -26.04
C ASN A 23 -3.05 8.46 -24.78
N THR A 24 -4.09 7.65 -24.88
CA THR A 24 -4.90 7.17 -23.74
C THR A 24 -4.43 5.83 -23.16
N LEU A 25 -3.45 5.16 -23.76
CA LEU A 25 -2.95 3.87 -23.29
C LEU A 25 -2.46 3.91 -21.83
N ASP A 26 -1.87 5.02 -21.41
CA ASP A 26 -1.41 5.19 -20.02
C ASP A 26 -2.56 5.18 -19.02
N ASP A 27 -3.70 5.74 -19.39
CA ASP A 27 -4.89 5.76 -18.53
C ASP A 27 -5.53 4.37 -18.46
N PHE A 28 -5.58 3.61 -19.56
CA PHE A 28 -6.05 2.22 -19.54
C PHE A 28 -5.21 1.35 -18.62
N ILE A 29 -3.88 1.53 -18.65
CA ILE A 29 -2.96 0.78 -17.80
C ILE A 29 -3.18 1.17 -16.32
N LYS A 30 -3.28 2.46 -15.99
CA LYS A 30 -3.53 2.92 -14.62
C LYS A 30 -4.86 2.39 -14.06
N ASN A 31 -5.94 2.48 -14.85
CA ASN A 31 -7.25 1.96 -14.46
C ASN A 31 -7.19 0.46 -14.18
N ALA A 32 -6.50 -0.30 -15.03
CA ALA A 32 -6.31 -1.73 -14.82
C ALA A 32 -5.51 -2.03 -13.54
N GLU A 33 -4.44 -1.29 -13.26
CA GLU A 33 -3.66 -1.41 -12.04
C GLU A 33 -4.50 -1.12 -10.81
N GLU A 34 -5.24 -0.01 -10.79
CA GLU A 34 -6.11 0.37 -9.67
C GLU A 34 -7.16 -0.71 -9.41
N ARG A 35 -7.79 -1.21 -10.44
CA ARG A 35 -8.77 -2.30 -10.36
C ARG A 35 -8.16 -3.59 -9.81
N ILE A 36 -6.93 -3.93 -10.16
CA ILE A 36 -6.21 -5.08 -9.61
C ILE A 36 -5.95 -4.87 -8.11
N PHE A 37 -5.48 -3.69 -7.70
CA PHE A 37 -5.18 -3.38 -6.30
C PHE A 37 -6.43 -3.35 -5.41
N GLU A 38 -7.58 -2.90 -5.94
CA GLU A 38 -8.86 -2.94 -5.22
C GLU A 38 -9.35 -4.37 -4.98
N LEU A 39 -9.12 -5.24 -5.95
CA LEU A 39 -9.61 -6.62 -5.90
C LEU A 39 -8.73 -7.56 -5.09
N ILE A 40 -7.45 -7.22 -4.90
CA ILE A 40 -6.47 -8.10 -4.27
C ILE A 40 -5.72 -7.37 -3.17
N GLN A 41 -5.83 -7.89 -1.94
CA GLN A 41 -4.97 -7.49 -0.84
C GLN A 41 -3.68 -8.31 -0.91
N PHE A 42 -2.58 -7.65 -1.31
CA PHE A 42 -1.30 -8.31 -1.38
C PHE A 42 -0.47 -8.05 -0.12
N ASP A 43 -0.19 -9.10 0.63
CA ASP A 43 0.83 -9.09 1.69
C ASP A 43 2.25 -8.80 1.16
N TYR A 44 2.42 -8.79 -0.17
CA TYR A 44 3.69 -8.48 -0.81
C TYR A 44 4.07 -7.00 -0.73
N PHE A 45 3.09 -6.10 -0.54
CA PHE A 45 3.32 -4.66 -0.51
C PHE A 45 3.56 -4.16 0.89
N ARG A 46 4.38 -4.88 1.64
CA ARG A 46 4.86 -4.49 2.96
C ARG A 46 6.23 -3.83 2.83
N LYS A 47 6.38 -2.71 3.49
CA LYS A 47 7.66 -2.03 3.68
C LYS A 47 7.89 -1.78 5.15
N ASN A 48 9.16 -1.56 5.46
CA ASN A 48 9.59 -1.07 6.75
C ASN A 48 10.33 0.27 6.53
N VAL A 49 10.14 1.19 7.42
CA VAL A 49 10.83 2.47 7.43
C VAL A 49 11.14 2.87 8.87
N THR A 50 12.31 3.44 9.07
CA THR A 50 12.72 4.05 10.34
C THR A 50 12.47 5.55 10.30
N GLY A 51 12.10 6.12 11.43
CA GLY A 51 11.88 7.54 11.61
C GLY A 51 12.25 7.97 13.03
N THR A 52 11.90 9.19 13.40
CA THR A 52 12.17 9.73 14.74
C THR A 52 10.92 10.42 15.26
N LEU A 53 10.51 10.09 16.49
CA LEU A 53 9.58 10.88 17.28
C LEU A 53 10.37 11.93 18.04
N THR A 54 9.88 13.16 18.00
CA THR A 54 10.50 14.28 18.73
C THR A 54 9.80 14.50 20.06
N THR A 55 10.56 14.79 21.10
CA THR A 55 10.05 15.16 22.42
C THR A 55 8.93 16.18 22.35
N GLY A 56 7.82 15.91 22.99
CA GLY A 56 6.67 16.81 23.06
C GLY A 56 5.81 16.85 21.79
N ASN A 57 6.15 16.08 20.75
CA ASN A 57 5.36 15.99 19.53
C ASN A 57 4.63 14.63 19.45
N THR A 58 3.31 14.69 19.45
CA THR A 58 2.45 13.51 19.34
C THR A 58 2.24 13.02 17.90
N TYR A 59 2.70 13.78 16.89
CA TYR A 59 2.46 13.49 15.49
C TYR A 59 3.70 12.89 14.82
N LEU A 60 3.48 11.80 14.10
CA LEU A 60 4.48 11.14 13.27
C LEU A 60 3.98 11.12 11.82
N THR A 61 4.75 11.73 10.93
CA THR A 61 4.42 11.74 9.49
C THR A 61 4.76 10.36 8.88
N ALA A 62 3.78 9.73 8.27
CA ALA A 62 3.97 8.49 7.53
C ALA A 62 4.54 8.76 6.13
N PRO A 63 5.16 7.76 5.46
CA PRO A 63 5.63 7.86 4.09
C PRO A 63 4.51 8.23 3.11
N THR A 64 4.87 8.84 1.97
CA THR A 64 3.92 9.29 0.95
C THR A 64 3.18 8.14 0.26
N ASP A 65 3.78 6.94 0.24
CA ASP A 65 3.20 5.71 -0.31
C ASP A 65 2.42 4.88 0.74
N TYR A 66 2.27 5.40 1.96
CA TYR A 66 1.57 4.74 3.06
C TYR A 66 0.09 4.51 2.75
N GLN A 67 -0.38 3.29 2.98
CA GLN A 67 -1.81 2.95 2.93
C GLN A 67 -2.39 2.62 4.30
N THR A 68 -1.74 1.71 5.02
CA THR A 68 -2.16 1.32 6.37
C THR A 68 -0.98 0.75 7.14
N SER A 69 -0.98 0.97 8.46
CA SER A 69 0.03 0.42 9.35
C SER A 69 -0.19 -1.07 9.61
N PHE A 70 0.90 -1.81 9.66
CA PHE A 70 0.92 -3.19 10.13
C PHE A 70 1.39 -3.25 11.60
N SER A 71 2.49 -2.59 11.91
CA SER A 71 2.98 -2.40 13.29
C SER A 71 3.83 -1.14 13.38
N LEU A 72 3.83 -0.52 14.54
CA LEU A 72 4.69 0.60 14.90
C LEU A 72 5.41 0.23 16.18
N ALA A 73 6.74 0.37 16.19
CA ALA A 73 7.55 0.18 17.37
C ALA A 73 8.34 1.47 17.68
N VAL A 74 8.47 1.77 18.95
CA VAL A 74 9.41 2.76 19.47
C VAL A 74 10.65 2.03 19.96
N ILE A 75 11.80 2.55 19.63
CA ILE A 75 13.11 2.01 20.04
C ILE A 75 13.66 2.95 21.09
N ASP A 76 13.87 2.44 22.29
CA ASP A 76 14.42 3.22 23.39
C ASP A 76 15.94 3.43 23.28
N SER A 77 16.53 4.15 24.23
CA SER A 77 17.96 4.42 24.26
C SER A 77 18.84 3.17 24.50
N GLY A 78 18.25 2.09 25.00
CA GLY A 78 18.89 0.78 25.16
C GLY A 78 18.88 -0.05 23.88
N GLY A 79 18.07 0.33 22.89
CA GLY A 79 17.83 -0.42 21.65
C GLY A 79 16.70 -1.42 21.75
N ASP A 80 15.93 -1.39 22.84
CA ASP A 80 14.79 -2.28 23.04
C ASP A 80 13.55 -1.79 22.25
N TYR A 81 12.85 -2.73 21.61
CA TYR A 81 11.66 -2.47 20.79
C TYR A 81 10.40 -2.53 21.64
N HIS A 82 9.66 -1.43 21.70
CA HIS A 82 8.36 -1.32 22.33
C HIS A 82 7.28 -1.19 21.26
N TYR A 83 6.55 -2.28 20.98
CA TYR A 83 5.46 -2.27 20.01
C TYR A 83 4.25 -1.54 20.57
N LEU A 84 3.71 -0.60 19.79
CA LEU A 84 2.55 0.19 20.16
C LEU A 84 1.26 -0.50 19.75
N ASP A 85 0.26 -0.45 20.61
CA ASP A 85 -1.09 -0.91 20.28
C ASP A 85 -1.84 0.10 19.40
N LYS A 86 -2.42 -0.37 18.30
CA LYS A 86 -3.28 0.48 17.46
C LYS A 86 -4.64 0.69 18.12
N LYS A 87 -5.04 1.95 18.31
CA LYS A 87 -6.31 2.35 18.91
C LYS A 87 -7.05 3.34 18.01
N HIS A 88 -8.31 3.61 18.35
CA HIS A 88 -9.08 4.67 17.70
C HIS A 88 -8.63 6.05 18.18
N VAL A 89 -8.77 7.07 17.34
CA VAL A 89 -8.34 8.46 17.66
C VAL A 89 -9.02 9.00 18.90
N THR A 90 -10.28 8.66 19.14
CA THR A 90 -11.01 9.09 20.35
C THR A 90 -10.37 8.56 21.62
N PHE A 91 -9.93 7.29 21.63
CA PHE A 91 -9.20 6.72 22.76
C PHE A 91 -7.94 7.52 23.09
N MET A 92 -7.21 7.98 22.08
CA MET A 92 -5.98 8.75 22.27
C MET A 92 -6.26 10.06 23.03
N ARG A 93 -7.42 10.68 22.79
CA ARG A 93 -7.84 11.92 23.45
C ARG A 93 -8.37 11.69 24.86
N GLU A 94 -9.05 10.58 25.08
CA GLU A 94 -9.53 10.19 26.42
C GLU A 94 -8.39 9.72 27.33
N TYR A 95 -7.35 9.10 26.75
CA TYR A 95 -6.19 8.60 27.51
C TYR A 95 -5.33 9.72 28.10
N ILE A 96 -5.17 10.84 27.38
CA ILE A 96 -4.49 12.05 27.86
C ILE A 96 -5.39 13.25 27.64
N GLU A 97 -5.94 13.79 28.74
CA GLU A 97 -6.84 14.95 28.71
C GLU A 97 -6.10 16.21 28.25
N ASP A 98 -4.87 16.42 28.70
CA ASP A 98 -4.03 17.56 28.32
C ASP A 98 -2.68 17.12 27.71
N PRO A 99 -2.60 17.06 26.38
CA PRO A 99 -1.34 16.71 25.70
C PRO A 99 -0.25 17.78 25.81
N THR A 100 -0.57 18.96 26.34
CA THR A 100 0.42 20.05 26.56
C THR A 100 1.14 19.91 27.89
N ASP A 101 0.55 19.19 28.84
CA ASP A 101 1.14 18.95 30.16
C ASP A 101 2.39 18.06 30.04
N SER A 102 3.53 18.65 30.34
CA SER A 102 4.83 17.95 30.29
C SER A 102 4.95 16.82 31.33
N THR A 103 4.14 16.85 32.40
CA THR A 103 4.18 15.82 33.45
C THR A 103 3.48 14.52 33.02
N LEU A 104 2.63 14.57 31.99
CA LEU A 104 1.94 13.43 31.41
C LEU A 104 2.69 12.81 30.22
N ARG A 105 3.89 13.30 29.91
CA ARG A 105 4.73 12.73 28.87
C ARG A 105 5.35 11.41 29.32
N GLY A 106 5.61 10.54 28.35
CA GLY A 106 6.25 9.25 28.61
C GLY A 106 6.55 8.49 27.32
N LEU A 107 7.07 7.28 27.50
CA LEU A 107 7.26 6.36 26.38
C LEU A 107 5.90 6.06 25.72
N PRO A 108 5.72 6.28 24.41
CA PRO A 108 4.49 5.97 23.72
C PRO A 108 4.12 4.48 23.81
N LEU A 109 2.83 4.21 24.05
CA LEU A 109 2.26 2.87 24.18
C LEU A 109 1.20 2.57 23.13
N TYR A 110 0.56 3.63 22.62
CA TYR A 110 -0.55 3.55 21.69
C TYR A 110 -0.32 4.43 20.47
N TYR A 111 -0.91 4.05 19.35
CA TYR A 111 -0.95 4.90 18.15
C TYR A 111 -2.28 4.79 17.44
N ALA A 112 -2.60 5.80 16.64
CA ALA A 112 -3.77 5.83 15.78
C ALA A 112 -3.42 6.43 14.42
N ASP A 113 -4.10 5.97 13.36
CA ASP A 113 -4.09 6.66 12.07
C ASP A 113 -4.97 7.91 12.22
N PHE A 114 -4.43 9.09 11.91
CA PHE A 114 -5.18 10.32 12.14
C PHE A 114 -5.75 10.89 10.85
N ASP A 115 -4.92 11.22 9.87
CA ASP A 115 -5.42 11.83 8.64
C ASP A 115 -4.48 11.65 7.46
N LYS A 116 -5.07 11.80 6.26
CA LYS A 116 -4.32 12.11 5.04
C LYS A 116 -4.42 13.61 4.82
N ASP A 117 -3.31 14.31 4.75
CA ASP A 117 -3.31 15.69 4.31
C ASP A 117 -3.76 15.77 2.85
N LEU A 118 -5.02 16.09 2.65
CA LEU A 118 -5.63 16.30 1.34
C LEU A 118 -5.41 17.74 0.83
N SER A 119 -4.74 18.60 1.60
CA SER A 119 -4.62 20.02 1.31
C SER A 119 -3.67 20.33 0.15
N THR A 120 -2.77 19.42 -0.19
CA THR A 120 -1.84 19.57 -1.31
C THR A 120 -1.81 18.32 -2.18
N ALA A 121 -1.95 18.49 -3.48
CA ALA A 121 -1.95 17.40 -4.47
C ALA A 121 -0.67 16.52 -4.45
N SER A 122 0.39 16.97 -3.77
CA SER A 122 1.66 16.27 -3.62
C SER A 122 1.85 15.57 -2.27
N ASN A 123 1.00 15.81 -1.27
CA ASN A 123 1.15 15.25 0.07
C ASN A 123 0.05 14.22 0.34
N ASN A 124 0.25 13.00 -0.16
CA ASN A 124 -0.53 11.83 0.25
C ASN A 124 -0.06 11.25 1.59
N GLY A 125 0.72 12.02 2.36
CA GLY A 125 1.23 11.59 3.66
C GLY A 125 0.11 11.45 4.68
N SER A 126 -0.03 10.25 5.26
CA SER A 126 -0.86 10.07 6.46
C SER A 126 -0.08 10.53 7.69
N THR A 127 -0.79 10.99 8.71
CA THR A 127 -0.21 11.30 10.01
C THR A 127 -0.65 10.25 11.02
N LEU A 128 0.28 9.73 11.78
CA LEU A 128 0.02 8.87 12.92
C LEU A 128 0.06 9.71 14.20
N ILE A 129 -0.85 9.46 15.12
CA ILE A 129 -0.81 10.05 16.47
C ILE A 129 -0.30 8.98 17.42
N VAL A 130 0.62 9.35 18.31
CA VAL A 130 1.11 8.49 19.38
C VAL A 130 0.68 9.01 20.75
N SER A 131 0.52 8.12 21.72
CA SER A 131 0.17 8.44 23.10
C SER A 131 0.81 7.43 24.04
N PRO A 132 1.33 7.88 25.22
CA PRO A 132 1.55 9.25 25.68
C PRO A 132 2.36 10.11 24.71
N VAL A 133 2.35 11.43 24.94
CA VAL A 133 3.25 12.37 24.23
C VAL A 133 4.70 12.01 24.61
N PRO A 134 5.63 11.88 23.64
CA PRO A 134 7.00 11.49 23.92
C PRO A 134 7.71 12.41 24.94
N ASP A 135 8.35 11.85 25.93
CA ASP A 135 9.17 12.55 26.93
C ASP A 135 10.62 12.73 26.48
N ALA A 136 11.05 11.98 25.46
CA ALA A 136 12.36 12.06 24.85
C ALA A 136 12.25 11.87 23.32
N ASP A 137 13.36 12.08 22.63
CA ASP A 137 13.46 11.73 21.20
C ASP A 137 13.66 10.21 21.08
N TYR A 138 12.79 9.56 20.31
CA TYR A 138 12.83 8.11 20.10
C TYR A 138 12.97 7.77 18.63
N ASN A 139 13.78 6.77 18.34
CA ASN A 139 13.72 6.12 17.03
C ASN A 139 12.45 5.28 16.92
N VAL A 140 11.87 5.23 15.74
CA VAL A 140 10.70 4.41 15.48
C VAL A 140 10.92 3.54 14.25
N GLU A 141 10.27 2.39 14.24
CA GLU A 141 10.18 1.50 13.09
C GLU A 141 8.72 1.24 12.74
N LEU A 142 8.33 1.64 11.54
CA LEU A 142 6.99 1.46 10.99
C LEU A 142 7.01 0.37 9.93
N HIS A 143 6.26 -0.70 10.16
CA HIS A 143 5.90 -1.66 9.12
C HIS A 143 4.52 -1.30 8.57
N TYR A 144 4.41 -1.16 7.25
CA TYR A 144 3.20 -0.69 6.62
C TYR A 144 2.96 -1.33 5.26
N LEU A 145 1.71 -1.28 4.81
CA LEU A 145 1.35 -1.58 3.45
C LEU A 145 1.49 -0.32 2.61
N PHE A 146 2.18 -0.44 1.49
CA PHE A 146 2.41 0.67 0.58
C PHE A 146 1.65 0.50 -0.74
N LYS A 147 1.30 1.61 -1.39
CA LYS A 147 0.78 1.61 -2.77
C LYS A 147 1.98 1.52 -3.72
N PRO A 148 2.10 0.44 -4.53
CA PRO A 148 3.19 0.35 -5.51
C PRO A 148 3.07 1.42 -6.59
N ASN A 149 4.21 1.79 -7.16
CA ASN A 149 4.23 2.69 -8.31
C ASN A 149 3.53 2.06 -9.50
N SER A 150 2.84 2.90 -10.29
CA SER A 150 2.31 2.50 -11.58
C SER A 150 3.43 2.20 -12.57
N LEU A 151 3.19 1.26 -13.50
CA LEU A 151 4.08 0.97 -14.62
C LEU A 151 4.28 2.20 -15.53
N VAL A 152 3.32 3.13 -15.53
CA VAL A 152 3.43 4.40 -16.24
C VAL A 152 4.48 5.31 -15.62
N THR A 153 4.70 5.22 -14.31
CA THR A 153 5.74 5.97 -13.59
C THR A 153 7.07 5.21 -13.61
N ASP A 154 7.04 3.91 -13.30
CA ASP A 154 8.21 3.03 -13.34
C ASP A 154 8.19 2.19 -14.63
N THR A 155 8.63 2.83 -15.73
CA THR A 155 8.51 2.30 -17.10
C THR A 155 9.32 1.04 -17.37
N THR A 156 10.26 0.70 -16.50
CA THR A 156 11.15 -0.46 -16.66
C THR A 156 10.50 -1.76 -16.20
N GLY A 157 9.58 -1.67 -15.26
CA GLY A 157 8.81 -2.81 -14.76
C GLY A 157 8.39 -2.66 -13.31
N THR A 158 7.19 -3.11 -13.00
CA THR A 158 6.65 -3.16 -11.65
C THR A 158 6.43 -4.61 -11.20
N TRP A 159 6.09 -4.81 -9.93
CA TRP A 159 5.74 -6.15 -9.46
C TRP A 159 4.59 -6.75 -10.29
N LEU A 160 3.55 -5.96 -10.58
CA LEU A 160 2.43 -6.41 -11.40
C LEU A 160 2.86 -6.81 -12.80
N SER A 161 3.66 -5.98 -13.47
CA SER A 161 4.10 -6.24 -14.84
C SER A 161 5.00 -7.47 -14.97
N ASN A 162 5.65 -7.89 -13.87
CA ASN A 162 6.54 -9.05 -13.83
C ASN A 162 5.83 -10.33 -13.36
N ASN A 163 4.92 -10.22 -12.38
CA ASN A 163 4.31 -11.38 -11.74
C ASN A 163 2.83 -11.59 -12.12
N ALA A 164 2.14 -10.54 -12.59
CA ALA A 164 0.73 -10.54 -12.95
C ALA A 164 0.49 -10.00 -14.37
N ARG A 165 1.42 -10.28 -15.28
CA ARG A 165 1.44 -9.76 -16.66
C ARG A 165 0.09 -9.91 -17.38
N ASN A 166 -0.53 -11.09 -17.29
CA ASN A 166 -1.78 -11.36 -17.99
C ASN A 166 -2.95 -10.59 -17.38
N ALA A 167 -3.01 -10.47 -16.05
CA ALA A 167 -4.02 -9.66 -15.40
C ALA A 167 -3.94 -8.19 -15.84
N LEU A 168 -2.72 -7.64 -15.87
CA LEU A 168 -2.50 -6.27 -16.32
C LEU A 168 -2.87 -6.08 -17.81
N LEU A 169 -2.47 -7.01 -18.67
CA LEU A 169 -2.81 -6.96 -20.09
C LEU A 169 -4.32 -7.06 -20.33
N TYR A 170 -4.98 -8.06 -19.74
CA TYR A 170 -6.43 -8.23 -19.96
C TYR A 170 -7.26 -7.10 -19.34
N GLY A 171 -6.86 -6.59 -18.16
CA GLY A 171 -7.49 -5.41 -17.58
C GLY A 171 -7.38 -4.18 -18.49
N SER A 172 -6.17 -3.92 -19.02
CA SER A 172 -5.96 -2.81 -19.97
C SER A 172 -6.71 -3.00 -21.29
N LEU A 173 -6.85 -4.25 -21.78
CA LEU A 173 -7.63 -4.54 -22.98
C LEU A 173 -9.13 -4.31 -22.77
N VAL A 174 -9.68 -4.60 -21.61
CA VAL A 174 -11.08 -4.29 -21.29
C VAL A 174 -11.32 -2.79 -21.41
N GLU A 175 -10.48 -1.96 -20.79
CA GLU A 175 -10.56 -0.50 -20.88
C GLU A 175 -10.42 0.00 -22.34
N ALA A 176 -9.47 -0.58 -23.08
CA ALA A 176 -9.25 -0.23 -24.49
C ALA A 176 -10.48 -0.54 -25.37
N TYR A 177 -11.10 -1.71 -25.18
CA TYR A 177 -12.29 -2.09 -25.94
C TYR A 177 -13.53 -1.25 -25.57
N ILE A 178 -13.67 -0.87 -24.30
CA ILE A 178 -14.71 0.07 -23.85
C ILE A 178 -14.50 1.43 -24.52
N PHE A 179 -13.26 1.93 -24.56
CA PHE A 179 -12.93 3.21 -25.21
C PHE A 179 -13.28 3.20 -26.72
N MET A 180 -12.92 2.12 -27.40
CA MET A 180 -13.19 1.97 -28.83
C MET A 180 -14.66 1.70 -29.16
N LYS A 181 -15.52 1.50 -28.15
CA LYS A 181 -16.90 1.00 -28.32
C LYS A 181 -16.92 -0.31 -29.11
N GLY A 182 -15.97 -1.18 -28.78
CA GLY A 182 -15.78 -2.47 -29.44
C GLY A 182 -16.93 -3.45 -29.20
N GLU A 183 -16.86 -4.62 -29.83
CA GLU A 183 -17.87 -5.65 -29.70
C GLU A 183 -18.02 -6.15 -28.28
N ASN A 184 -19.27 -6.25 -27.80
CA ASN A 184 -19.55 -6.70 -26.43
C ASN A 184 -18.99 -8.10 -26.12
N ASP A 185 -19.03 -9.01 -27.11
CA ASP A 185 -18.58 -10.38 -26.95
C ASP A 185 -17.06 -10.44 -26.66
N LEU A 186 -16.26 -9.62 -27.33
CA LEU A 186 -14.83 -9.52 -27.10
C LEU A 186 -14.53 -8.87 -25.75
N THR A 187 -15.27 -7.81 -25.41
CA THR A 187 -15.13 -7.17 -24.09
C THR A 187 -15.42 -8.16 -22.96
N GLN A 188 -16.49 -8.95 -23.07
CA GLN A 188 -16.84 -9.99 -22.11
C GLN A 188 -15.77 -11.10 -22.02
N GLN A 189 -15.19 -11.51 -23.14
CA GLN A 189 -14.12 -12.50 -23.14
C GLN A 189 -12.88 -12.00 -22.40
N TYR A 190 -12.47 -10.74 -22.62
CA TYR A 190 -11.33 -10.16 -21.88
C TYR A 190 -11.65 -9.97 -20.41
N GLU A 191 -12.86 -9.56 -20.06
CA GLU A 191 -13.31 -9.47 -18.67
C GLU A 191 -13.28 -10.84 -17.97
N GLN A 192 -13.72 -11.89 -18.64
CA GLN A 192 -13.66 -13.25 -18.09
C GLN A 192 -12.21 -13.73 -17.90
N ARG A 193 -11.33 -13.44 -18.85
CA ARG A 193 -9.90 -13.75 -18.73
C ARG A 193 -9.25 -12.96 -17.58
N PHE A 194 -9.59 -11.70 -17.46
CA PHE A 194 -9.15 -10.86 -16.34
C PHE A 194 -9.60 -11.44 -15.01
N ALA A 195 -10.88 -11.78 -14.85
CA ALA A 195 -11.43 -12.37 -13.64
C ALA A 195 -10.76 -13.71 -13.28
N ASN A 196 -10.43 -14.55 -14.25
CA ASN A 196 -9.71 -15.79 -14.04
C ASN A 196 -8.27 -15.54 -13.51
N GLU A 197 -7.55 -14.56 -14.08
CA GLU A 197 -6.21 -14.21 -13.59
C GLU A 197 -6.27 -13.58 -12.20
N ILE A 198 -7.28 -12.76 -11.88
CA ILE A 198 -7.50 -12.22 -10.54
C ILE A 198 -7.76 -13.34 -9.54
N SER A 199 -8.58 -14.32 -9.86
CA SER A 199 -8.84 -15.48 -9.00
C SER A 199 -7.57 -16.28 -8.72
N ARG A 200 -6.72 -16.45 -9.73
CA ARG A 200 -5.42 -17.10 -9.60
C ARG A 200 -4.46 -16.33 -8.68
N LEU A 201 -4.44 -15.00 -8.81
CA LEU A 201 -3.62 -14.14 -7.95
C LEU A 201 -4.11 -14.14 -6.50
N LYS A 202 -5.43 -14.14 -6.26
CA LYS A 202 -6.03 -14.28 -4.91
C LYS A 202 -5.59 -15.58 -4.24
N ASN A 203 -5.69 -16.71 -4.95
CA ASN A 203 -5.25 -18.00 -4.44
C ASN A 203 -3.75 -18.00 -4.09
N LEU A 204 -2.93 -17.30 -4.87
CA LEU A 204 -1.49 -17.16 -4.61
C LEU A 204 -1.22 -16.33 -3.35
N ALA A 205 -1.96 -15.23 -3.17
CA ALA A 205 -1.85 -14.36 -1.99
C ALA A 205 -2.29 -15.09 -0.71
N GLU A 206 -3.43 -15.79 -0.73
CA GLU A 206 -3.92 -16.58 0.40
C GLU A 206 -2.99 -17.74 0.77
N ALA A 207 -2.43 -18.45 -0.22
CA ALA A 207 -1.51 -19.56 0.03
C ALA A 207 -0.24 -19.11 0.76
N ARG A 208 0.18 -17.85 0.57
CA ARG A 208 1.31 -17.25 1.25
C ARG A 208 0.95 -16.79 2.66
N GLY A 209 -0.19 -16.14 2.85
CA GLY A 209 -0.68 -15.70 4.15
C GLY A 209 -0.82 -16.86 5.13
N ARG A 210 -1.39 -17.99 4.69
CA ARG A 210 -1.55 -19.19 5.53
C ARG A 210 -0.23 -19.81 6.01
N ARG A 211 0.86 -19.65 5.27
CA ARG A 211 2.19 -20.15 5.71
C ARG A 211 2.78 -19.33 6.85
N ASP A 212 2.46 -18.04 6.92
CA ASP A 212 2.97 -17.17 7.97
C ASP A 212 2.17 -17.35 9.27
N GLU A 213 0.86 -17.62 9.23
CA GLU A 213 0.02 -17.88 10.41
C GLU A 213 0.45 -19.10 11.21
N TYR A 214 0.97 -20.16 10.58
CA TYR A 214 1.41 -21.37 11.25
C TYR A 214 2.65 -21.19 12.17
N ARG A 215 3.30 -20.03 12.13
CA ARG A 215 4.51 -19.74 12.91
C ARG A 215 4.27 -18.90 14.16
N TYR A 216 3.05 -18.39 14.38
CA TYR A 216 2.77 -17.48 15.49
C TYR A 216 2.57 -18.16 16.85
N ASP A 217 2.42 -19.48 16.95
CA ASP A 217 1.97 -20.15 18.16
C ASP A 217 3.06 -20.62 19.13
N SER A 218 4.31 -20.36 18.90
CA SER A 218 5.34 -20.66 19.91
C SER A 218 6.44 -19.62 19.97
N LEU A 219 6.46 -18.87 21.04
CA LEU A 219 7.65 -18.11 21.45
C LEU A 219 8.81 -19.11 21.59
N ARG A 220 9.77 -19.08 20.68
CA ARG A 220 11.03 -19.78 20.90
C ARG A 220 11.70 -19.12 22.10
N SER A 221 12.11 -19.93 23.10
CA SER A 221 12.92 -19.47 24.22
C SER A 221 14.10 -18.64 23.69
N GLN A 222 14.33 -17.49 24.33
CA GLN A 222 15.49 -16.67 24.04
C GLN A 222 16.75 -17.53 24.06
N VAL A 223 17.56 -17.41 23.03
CA VAL A 223 18.89 -17.99 23.01
C VAL A 223 19.72 -17.16 23.96
N SER A 224 20.03 -17.73 25.12
CA SER A 224 20.96 -17.15 26.12
C SER A 224 22.39 -17.20 25.61
#